data_906b9ac3c9794f9016728dda70b65beb
#
_entry.id   906b9ac3c9794f9016728dda70b65beb
#
_cell.length_a   1.000
_cell.length_b   1.000
_cell.length_c   1.000
_cell.angle_alpha   90.00
_cell.angle_beta   90.00
_cell.angle_gamma   90.00
#
_symmetry.space_group_name_H-M   'P 1'
#
loop_
_entity.id
_entity.type
_entity.pdbx_description
1 polymer ?
#
loop_
_entity_poly.entity_id
_entity_poly.type
_entity_poly.pdbx_seq_one_letter_code
_entity_poly.pdbx_strand_id
1 'polypeptide(L)'
;MKQHPSRLMMCVTLLALLMTACGRQPQLARVEEVAFRSGSFGLVGDLRLPEGTGPFPVVVFVHGDSPADRTFFGMYLPIMERMLRAGYAVFSWDNPGIGESTGTTDRGQLIKQQAQIVLDAIEIMRADVDVDPQRIGTWGVSMAGYVMPRVLLMSEDVAFMICTSCPAMAGVDQGAYLTASQAFCGGVPEEKADQLSSLLSELERVRTYSTYDDYREYRTVLAALTEIGASTGGGDKREVIPEEAWQKNNPDNQHWWNPIEVIEQAKIPVLAIFGERDTQADPIQGAHAYQVALEQTGNPESRVEIIPGADHTLAVSATGCIAETQQTIEKVLQDQGYWPLSEAERRFVQEPGQHTPMSAYLYAPGYLDLIEGWLADLR
;
A
#
# COMPACT_ATOMS: atom_id res chain seq x y z
N MET A 1 -66.35 -29.09 -26.66
CA MET A 1 -64.95 -28.89 -26.94
C MET A 1 -64.50 -27.60 -26.28
N LYS A 2 -63.84 -27.66 -25.13
CA LYS A 2 -63.26 -26.46 -24.40
C LYS A 2 -61.75 -26.50 -24.64
N GLN A 3 -61.25 -25.52 -25.38
CA GLN A 3 -59.78 -25.33 -25.59
C GLN A 3 -59.17 -24.69 -24.38
N HIS A 4 -58.14 -25.29 -23.82
CA HIS A 4 -57.27 -24.75 -22.81
C HIS A 4 -56.22 -23.82 -23.46
N PRO A 5 -56.01 -22.59 -22.96
CA PRO A 5 -54.94 -21.74 -23.42
C PRO A 5 -53.61 -22.23 -22.82
N SER A 6 -52.62 -22.21 -23.65
CA SER A 6 -51.31 -22.80 -23.63
C SER A 6 -50.45 -22.42 -22.41
N ARG A 7 -49.84 -23.45 -21.80
CA ARG A 7 -48.70 -23.39 -20.83
C ARG A 7 -47.43 -22.74 -21.40
N LEU A 8 -47.44 -22.28 -22.65
CA LEU A 8 -46.26 -21.70 -23.34
C LEU A 8 -46.03 -20.24 -22.99
N MET A 9 -47.06 -19.51 -22.53
CA MET A 9 -46.95 -18.09 -22.24
C MET A 9 -46.38 -17.79 -20.82
N MET A 10 -46.38 -18.77 -19.91
CA MET A 10 -45.89 -18.61 -18.56
C MET A 10 -44.38 -18.86 -18.43
N CYS A 11 -43.74 -19.60 -19.35
CA CYS A 11 -42.32 -19.84 -19.39
C CYS A 11 -41.52 -18.64 -19.96
N VAL A 12 -42.13 -17.87 -20.88
CA VAL A 12 -41.43 -16.69 -21.48
C VAL A 12 -41.35 -15.52 -20.53
N THR A 13 -42.35 -15.33 -19.66
CA THR A 13 -42.32 -14.27 -18.60
C THR A 13 -41.36 -14.57 -17.43
N LEU A 14 -41.14 -15.88 -17.14
CA LEU A 14 -40.14 -16.25 -16.10
C LEU A 14 -38.70 -16.12 -16.60
N LEU A 15 -38.46 -16.33 -17.90
CA LEU A 15 -37.14 -16.18 -18.51
C LEU A 15 -36.73 -14.72 -18.68
N ALA A 16 -37.70 -13.80 -18.85
CA ALA A 16 -37.45 -12.36 -18.93
C ALA A 16 -37.11 -11.73 -17.58
N LEU A 17 -37.56 -12.33 -16.45
CA LEU A 17 -37.23 -11.87 -15.10
C LEU A 17 -35.87 -12.37 -14.59
N LEU A 18 -35.31 -13.41 -15.22
CA LEU A 18 -33.95 -13.91 -14.89
C LEU A 18 -32.83 -13.19 -15.65
N MET A 19 -33.15 -12.40 -16.66
CA MET A 19 -32.14 -11.63 -17.41
C MET A 19 -31.88 -10.21 -16.84
N THR A 20 -32.60 -9.79 -15.82
CA THR A 20 -32.41 -8.47 -15.18
C THR A 20 -31.49 -8.51 -13.96
N ALA A 21 -30.95 -9.71 -13.63
CA ALA A 21 -29.94 -9.86 -12.58
C ALA A 21 -28.50 -9.98 -13.14
N CYS A 22 -28.25 -9.55 -14.38
CA CYS A 22 -26.89 -9.21 -14.81
C CYS A 22 -26.50 -7.94 -14.07
N GLY A 23 -25.78 -8.10 -12.98
CA GLY A 23 -25.23 -6.98 -12.22
C GLY A 23 -24.55 -6.03 -13.20
N ARG A 24 -25.10 -4.80 -13.29
CA ARG A 24 -24.43 -3.72 -13.99
C ARG A 24 -23.07 -3.60 -13.35
N GLN A 25 -22.00 -3.81 -14.08
CA GLN A 25 -20.68 -3.45 -13.61
C GLN A 25 -20.73 -1.94 -13.34
N PRO A 26 -20.43 -1.49 -12.10
CA PRO A 26 -20.40 -0.07 -11.83
C PRO A 26 -19.32 0.52 -12.73
N GLN A 27 -19.74 1.43 -13.60
CA GLN A 27 -18.80 2.18 -14.44
C GLN A 27 -18.26 3.33 -13.62
N LEU A 28 -16.97 3.61 -13.78
CA LEU A 28 -16.36 4.86 -13.38
C LEU A 28 -17.13 6.00 -14.04
N ALA A 29 -17.79 6.85 -13.23
CA ALA A 29 -18.64 7.91 -13.77
C ALA A 29 -17.80 9.05 -14.34
N ARG A 30 -16.72 9.43 -13.65
CA ARG A 30 -15.91 10.60 -14.01
C ARG A 30 -14.51 10.50 -13.43
N VAL A 31 -13.52 10.98 -14.18
CA VAL A 31 -12.17 11.24 -13.70
C VAL A 31 -11.88 12.71 -13.87
N GLU A 32 -11.42 13.36 -12.83
CA GLU A 32 -11.03 14.76 -12.82
C GLU A 32 -9.56 14.87 -12.46
N GLU A 33 -8.79 15.57 -13.27
CA GLU A 33 -7.42 15.91 -12.95
C GLU A 33 -7.40 17.04 -11.92
N VAL A 34 -6.63 16.84 -10.85
CA VAL A 34 -6.49 17.77 -9.74
C VAL A 34 -5.02 18.14 -9.57
N ALA A 35 -4.70 19.40 -9.78
CA ALA A 35 -3.37 19.94 -9.51
C ALA A 35 -3.35 20.63 -8.15
N PHE A 36 -2.36 20.33 -7.31
CA PHE A 36 -2.21 20.93 -5.99
C PHE A 36 -0.75 21.15 -5.60
N ARG A 37 -0.53 21.85 -4.51
CA ARG A 37 0.80 22.11 -3.98
C ARG A 37 0.93 21.55 -2.57
N SER A 38 2.13 20.99 -2.30
CA SER A 38 2.56 20.64 -0.97
C SER A 38 3.98 21.15 -0.74
N GLY A 39 4.11 22.20 0.04
CA GLY A 39 5.39 22.91 0.20
C GLY A 39 5.98 23.36 -1.16
N SER A 40 7.15 22.84 -1.50
CA SER A 40 7.83 23.12 -2.78
C SER A 40 7.37 22.22 -3.93
N PHE A 41 6.59 21.18 -3.68
CA PHE A 41 6.13 20.23 -4.71
C PHE A 41 4.92 20.79 -5.45
N GLY A 42 4.90 20.68 -6.79
CA GLY A 42 3.72 20.80 -7.61
C GLY A 42 3.24 19.40 -7.96
N LEU A 43 2.05 19.04 -7.52
CA LEU A 43 1.53 17.67 -7.63
C LEU A 43 0.30 17.64 -8.54
N VAL A 44 0.18 16.56 -9.30
CA VAL A 44 -0.95 16.29 -10.20
C VAL A 44 -1.50 14.91 -9.87
N GLY A 45 -2.81 14.82 -9.71
CA GLY A 45 -3.52 13.59 -9.37
C GLY A 45 -4.85 13.46 -10.09
N ASP A 46 -5.53 12.34 -9.87
CA ASP A 46 -6.87 12.06 -10.37
C ASP A 46 -7.85 11.89 -9.21
N LEU A 47 -8.95 12.64 -9.23
CA LEU A 47 -10.15 12.33 -8.47
C LEU A 47 -11.06 11.46 -9.35
N ARG A 48 -11.25 10.21 -8.94
CA ARG A 48 -12.12 9.24 -9.61
C ARG A 48 -13.43 9.13 -8.84
N LEU A 49 -14.52 9.41 -9.49
CA LEU A 49 -15.85 9.44 -8.88
C LEU A 49 -16.67 8.22 -9.30
N PRO A 50 -17.43 7.60 -8.37
CA PRO A 50 -18.34 6.53 -8.71
C PRO A 50 -19.57 7.05 -9.46
N GLU A 51 -20.38 6.16 -10.05
CA GLU A 51 -21.71 6.52 -10.57
C GLU A 51 -22.61 7.02 -9.44
N GLY A 52 -23.42 8.03 -9.74
CA GLY A 52 -24.41 8.57 -8.81
C GLY A 52 -24.29 10.06 -8.59
N THR A 53 -24.92 10.53 -7.53
CA THR A 53 -24.91 11.95 -7.13
C THR A 53 -24.20 12.05 -5.79
N GLY A 54 -23.11 12.84 -5.75
CA GLY A 54 -22.37 13.13 -4.53
C GLY A 54 -23.15 13.98 -3.52
N PRO A 55 -22.53 14.42 -2.42
CA PRO A 55 -21.10 14.22 -2.15
C PRO A 55 -20.77 12.77 -1.76
N PHE A 56 -19.63 12.26 -2.23
CA PHE A 56 -19.16 10.89 -2.00
C PHE A 56 -18.13 10.84 -0.88
N PRO A 57 -18.11 9.79 -0.06
CA PRO A 57 -16.92 9.48 0.73
C PRO A 57 -15.72 9.27 -0.19
N VAL A 58 -14.51 9.61 0.26
CA VAL A 58 -13.30 9.49 -0.58
C VAL A 58 -12.21 8.70 0.13
N VAL A 59 -11.48 7.92 -0.64
CA VAL A 59 -10.24 7.24 -0.21
C VAL A 59 -9.04 7.94 -0.85
N VAL A 60 -8.18 8.51 -0.01
CA VAL A 60 -6.91 9.11 -0.40
C VAL A 60 -5.83 8.03 -0.41
N PHE A 61 -5.17 7.83 -1.56
CA PHE A 61 -4.13 6.81 -1.73
C PHE A 61 -2.78 7.32 -1.23
N VAL A 62 -2.15 6.56 -0.35
CA VAL A 62 -0.84 6.84 0.22
C VAL A 62 0.18 5.83 -0.33
N HIS A 63 1.14 6.32 -1.10
CA HIS A 63 2.12 5.47 -1.77
C HIS A 63 3.10 4.80 -0.80
N GLY A 64 3.65 3.66 -1.23
CA GLY A 64 4.79 2.99 -0.60
C GLY A 64 6.13 3.70 -0.88
N ASP A 65 7.25 3.03 -0.62
CA ASP A 65 8.61 3.58 -0.82
C ASP A 65 9.09 3.59 -2.28
N SER A 66 8.24 3.29 -3.24
CA SER A 66 8.62 3.28 -4.65
C SER A 66 8.22 4.58 -5.34
N PRO A 67 9.01 5.08 -6.31
CA PRO A 67 8.56 6.12 -7.22
C PRO A 67 7.31 5.61 -7.95
N ALA A 68 6.17 6.24 -7.73
CA ALA A 68 4.88 5.80 -8.23
C ALA A 68 4.15 6.93 -8.94
N ASP A 69 3.57 6.63 -10.10
CA ASP A 69 2.51 7.46 -10.64
C ASP A 69 1.19 7.23 -9.88
N ARG A 70 0.19 8.02 -10.17
CA ARG A 70 -1.14 8.01 -9.52
C ARG A 70 -1.87 6.67 -9.58
N THR A 71 -1.41 5.71 -10.38
CA THR A 71 -1.99 4.36 -10.52
C THR A 71 -1.04 3.25 -10.12
N PHE A 72 0.20 3.60 -9.74
CA PHE A 72 1.30 2.66 -9.57
C PHE A 72 1.45 1.74 -10.78
N PHE A 73 1.62 2.37 -11.95
CA PHE A 73 1.73 1.68 -13.24
C PHE A 73 0.56 0.72 -13.53
N GLY A 74 -0.65 1.12 -13.13
CA GLY A 74 -1.89 0.36 -13.31
C GLY A 74 -2.19 -0.67 -12.21
N MET A 75 -1.26 -0.93 -11.29
CA MET A 75 -1.48 -1.92 -10.22
C MET A 75 -2.58 -1.49 -9.23
N TYR A 76 -2.78 -0.21 -8.99
CA TYR A 76 -3.84 0.26 -8.09
C TYR A 76 -5.24 0.22 -8.71
N LEU A 77 -5.37 0.14 -10.04
CA LEU A 77 -6.66 0.25 -10.72
C LEU A 77 -7.74 -0.73 -10.23
N PRO A 78 -7.46 -2.03 -9.97
CA PRO A 78 -8.48 -2.92 -9.45
C PRO A 78 -8.89 -2.61 -8.01
N ILE A 79 -7.97 -2.10 -7.20
CA ILE A 79 -8.28 -1.67 -5.83
C ILE A 79 -9.21 -0.47 -5.89
N MET A 80 -8.87 0.53 -6.73
CA MET A 80 -9.69 1.71 -6.97
C MET A 80 -11.08 1.34 -7.50
N GLU A 81 -11.15 0.37 -8.44
CA GLU A 81 -12.43 -0.11 -8.97
C GLU A 81 -13.33 -0.70 -7.86
N ARG A 82 -12.77 -1.47 -6.92
CA ARG A 82 -13.54 -2.02 -5.80
C ARG A 82 -14.05 -0.92 -4.85
N MET A 83 -13.26 0.10 -4.60
CA MET A 83 -13.67 1.26 -3.81
C MET A 83 -14.78 2.05 -4.49
N LEU A 84 -14.67 2.28 -5.81
CA LEU A 84 -15.72 2.91 -6.60
C LEU A 84 -17.01 2.11 -6.58
N ARG A 85 -16.96 0.76 -6.64
CA ARG A 85 -18.10 -0.14 -6.49
C ARG A 85 -18.77 -0.03 -5.13
N ALA A 86 -17.98 0.15 -4.08
CA ALA A 86 -18.46 0.39 -2.72
C ALA A 86 -19.07 1.82 -2.56
N GLY A 87 -19.04 2.66 -3.61
CA GLY A 87 -19.60 4.02 -3.60
C GLY A 87 -18.64 5.08 -3.08
N TYR A 88 -17.36 4.80 -3.02
CA TYR A 88 -16.31 5.74 -2.60
C TYR A 88 -15.63 6.36 -3.81
N ALA A 89 -15.43 7.66 -3.77
CA ALA A 89 -14.48 8.32 -4.64
C ALA A 89 -13.05 7.92 -4.27
N VAL A 90 -12.11 8.06 -5.20
CA VAL A 90 -10.70 7.74 -4.99
C VAL A 90 -9.84 8.91 -5.46
N PHE A 91 -8.92 9.37 -4.62
CA PHE A 91 -7.94 10.38 -4.97
C PHE A 91 -6.51 9.82 -4.85
N SER A 92 -5.74 9.97 -5.92
CA SER A 92 -4.36 9.54 -6.00
C SER A 92 -3.54 10.48 -6.89
N TRP A 93 -2.25 10.64 -6.63
CA TRP A 93 -1.37 11.58 -7.36
C TRP A 93 -0.06 10.93 -7.78
N ASP A 94 0.62 11.57 -8.73
CA ASP A 94 1.99 11.23 -9.09
C ASP A 94 2.95 11.70 -7.98
N ASN A 95 3.84 10.84 -7.52
CA ASN A 95 4.87 11.22 -6.55
C ASN A 95 5.75 12.38 -7.08
N PRO A 96 6.35 13.21 -6.20
CA PRO A 96 7.23 14.29 -6.61
C PRO A 96 8.31 13.84 -7.61
N GLY A 97 8.34 14.48 -8.78
CA GLY A 97 9.26 14.16 -9.87
C GLY A 97 8.86 12.97 -10.75
N ILE A 98 7.68 12.41 -10.55
CA ILE A 98 7.10 11.33 -11.36
C ILE A 98 5.92 11.89 -12.16
N GLY A 99 5.67 11.33 -13.34
CA GLY A 99 4.55 11.71 -14.20
C GLY A 99 4.52 13.21 -14.47
N GLU A 100 3.43 13.87 -14.07
CA GLU A 100 3.24 15.32 -14.24
C GLU A 100 3.59 16.12 -12.98
N SER A 101 3.92 15.45 -11.89
CA SER A 101 4.34 16.09 -10.64
C SER A 101 5.79 16.57 -10.68
N THR A 102 6.06 17.68 -10.00
CA THR A 102 7.38 18.31 -9.96
C THR A 102 7.98 18.29 -8.57
N GLY A 103 9.31 18.38 -8.49
CA GLY A 103 10.06 18.40 -7.24
C GLY A 103 10.91 17.14 -7.04
N THR A 104 11.63 17.12 -5.92
CA THR A 104 12.50 15.99 -5.55
C THR A 104 12.38 15.79 -4.05
N THR A 105 12.09 14.56 -3.63
CA THR A 105 12.01 14.20 -2.21
C THR A 105 13.39 14.06 -1.59
N ASP A 106 13.52 14.45 -0.33
CA ASP A 106 14.68 14.16 0.50
C ASP A 106 14.45 12.82 1.21
N ARG A 107 15.28 11.83 0.89
CA ARG A 107 15.17 10.47 1.49
C ARG A 107 15.24 10.50 3.02
N GLY A 108 16.01 11.42 3.61
CA GLY A 108 16.11 11.58 5.07
C GLY A 108 14.85 12.18 5.72
N GLN A 109 13.96 12.79 4.93
CA GLN A 109 12.71 13.40 5.38
C GLN A 109 11.47 12.78 4.73
N LEU A 110 11.65 11.66 4.02
CA LEU A 110 10.62 11.10 3.13
C LEU A 110 9.27 10.91 3.82
N ILE A 111 9.24 10.27 4.99
CA ILE A 111 8.00 10.02 5.73
C ILE A 111 7.31 11.33 6.15
N LYS A 112 8.08 12.33 6.59
CA LYS A 112 7.53 13.66 6.96
C LYS A 112 6.97 14.38 5.74
N GLN A 113 7.69 14.35 4.62
CA GLN A 113 7.25 14.97 3.37
C GLN A 113 5.99 14.31 2.83
N GLN A 114 5.95 12.97 2.83
CA GLN A 114 4.75 12.21 2.41
C GLN A 114 3.55 12.49 3.33
N ALA A 115 3.75 12.56 4.64
CA ALA A 115 2.67 12.90 5.58
C ALA A 115 2.11 14.30 5.30
N GLN A 116 2.98 15.29 5.01
CA GLN A 116 2.50 16.63 4.64
C GLN A 116 1.74 16.62 3.31
N ILE A 117 2.20 15.88 2.31
CA ILE A 117 1.48 15.74 1.04
C ILE A 117 0.09 15.15 1.27
N VAL A 118 -0.03 14.12 2.11
CA VAL A 118 -1.33 13.51 2.45
C VAL A 118 -2.26 14.51 3.14
N LEU A 119 -1.75 15.33 4.07
CA LEU A 119 -2.54 16.38 4.74
C LEU A 119 -3.06 17.41 3.74
N ASP A 120 -2.19 17.88 2.83
CA ASP A 120 -2.57 18.86 1.80
C ASP A 120 -3.58 18.25 0.81
N ALA A 121 -3.45 16.96 0.49
CA ALA A 121 -4.41 16.21 -0.32
C ALA A 121 -5.79 16.10 0.37
N ILE A 122 -5.82 15.81 1.67
CA ILE A 122 -7.04 15.78 2.47
C ILE A 122 -7.71 17.15 2.49
N GLU A 123 -6.95 18.23 2.66
CA GLU A 123 -7.49 19.61 2.65
C GLU A 123 -8.18 19.94 1.33
N ILE A 124 -7.58 19.55 0.21
CA ILE A 124 -8.17 19.75 -1.13
C ILE A 124 -9.43 18.92 -1.30
N MET A 125 -9.42 17.67 -0.90
CA MET A 125 -10.61 16.81 -0.97
C MET A 125 -11.74 17.34 -0.09
N ARG A 126 -11.44 17.91 1.07
CA ARG A 126 -12.46 18.55 1.92
C ARG A 126 -13.12 19.77 1.29
N ALA A 127 -12.42 20.46 0.40
CA ALA A 127 -12.93 21.63 -0.30
C ALA A 127 -13.68 21.27 -1.59
N ASP A 128 -13.61 20.03 -2.05
CA ASP A 128 -14.25 19.57 -3.28
C ASP A 128 -15.76 19.37 -3.08
N VAL A 129 -16.57 19.84 -4.03
CA VAL A 129 -18.03 19.81 -3.93
C VAL A 129 -18.65 18.43 -4.09
N ASP A 130 -17.93 17.52 -4.73
CA ASP A 130 -18.33 16.13 -4.95
C ASP A 130 -17.88 15.19 -3.82
N VAL A 131 -17.12 15.70 -2.84
CA VAL A 131 -16.58 14.93 -1.72
C VAL A 131 -17.29 15.25 -0.40
N ASP A 132 -17.63 14.20 0.36
CA ASP A 132 -18.12 14.34 1.73
C ASP A 132 -16.95 14.63 2.68
N PRO A 133 -16.82 15.86 3.21
CA PRO A 133 -15.67 16.25 4.02
C PRO A 133 -15.58 15.55 5.37
N GLN A 134 -16.61 14.83 5.79
CA GLN A 134 -16.65 14.05 7.03
C GLN A 134 -16.30 12.58 6.81
N ARG A 135 -16.15 12.13 5.57
CA ARG A 135 -15.93 10.73 5.21
C ARG A 135 -14.72 10.58 4.30
N ILE A 136 -13.59 11.17 4.71
CA ILE A 136 -12.30 11.06 4.02
C ILE A 136 -11.46 10.00 4.74
N GLY A 137 -11.17 8.90 4.05
CA GLY A 137 -10.30 7.86 4.56
C GLY A 137 -8.99 7.78 3.80
N THR A 138 -8.08 6.94 4.28
CA THR A 138 -6.81 6.67 3.62
C THR A 138 -6.68 5.18 3.29
N TRP A 139 -6.09 4.89 2.15
CA TRP A 139 -5.57 3.58 1.81
C TRP A 139 -4.09 3.70 1.52
N GLY A 140 -3.29 2.77 2.04
CA GLY A 140 -1.87 2.80 1.75
C GLY A 140 -1.21 1.44 1.87
N VAL A 141 -0.02 1.31 1.27
CA VAL A 141 0.74 0.07 1.20
C VAL A 141 2.17 0.29 1.71
N SER A 142 2.74 -0.73 2.37
CA SER A 142 4.16 -0.72 2.74
C SER A 142 4.54 0.49 3.59
N MET A 143 5.47 1.34 3.16
CA MET A 143 5.91 2.56 3.86
C MET A 143 4.75 3.48 4.29
N ALA A 144 3.59 3.40 3.65
CA ALA A 144 2.39 4.12 4.09
C ALA A 144 2.00 3.81 5.54
N GLY A 145 2.41 2.64 6.08
CA GLY A 145 2.27 2.28 7.48
C GLY A 145 3.04 3.19 8.45
N TYR A 146 4.03 3.94 7.97
CA TYR A 146 4.68 5.00 8.74
C TYR A 146 4.08 6.39 8.45
N VAL A 147 3.54 6.59 7.25
CA VAL A 147 2.97 7.88 6.82
C VAL A 147 1.59 8.11 7.42
N MET A 148 0.67 7.14 7.26
CA MET A 148 -0.72 7.30 7.69
C MET A 148 -0.88 7.51 9.20
N PRO A 149 -0.21 6.74 10.09
CA PRO A 149 -0.26 7.05 11.52
C PRO A 149 0.30 8.43 11.87
N ARG A 150 1.31 8.92 11.14
CA ARG A 150 1.80 10.28 11.32
C ARG A 150 0.77 11.34 10.93
N VAL A 151 -0.02 11.09 9.88
CA VAL A 151 -1.18 11.93 9.51
C VAL A 151 -2.20 11.96 10.64
N LEU A 152 -2.52 10.82 11.27
CA LEU A 152 -3.44 10.75 12.41
C LEU A 152 -2.97 11.56 13.64
N LEU A 153 -1.66 11.73 13.83
CA LEU A 153 -1.13 12.60 14.89
C LEU A 153 -1.29 14.11 14.57
N MET A 154 -1.47 14.45 13.28
CA MET A 154 -1.45 15.84 12.81
C MET A 154 -2.84 16.36 12.42
N SER A 155 -3.81 15.48 12.21
CA SER A 155 -5.17 15.84 11.78
C SER A 155 -6.19 14.85 12.31
N GLU A 156 -7.39 15.36 12.65
CA GLU A 156 -8.58 14.57 12.98
C GLU A 156 -9.52 14.38 11.77
N ASP A 157 -9.10 14.79 10.57
CA ASP A 157 -9.92 14.79 9.36
C ASP A 157 -9.96 13.42 8.66
N VAL A 158 -9.23 12.41 9.16
CA VAL A 158 -9.27 11.05 8.65
C VAL A 158 -10.37 10.27 9.34
N ALA A 159 -11.35 9.79 8.56
CA ALA A 159 -12.50 9.06 9.08
C ALA A 159 -12.27 7.54 9.19
N PHE A 160 -11.37 6.97 8.40
CA PHE A 160 -11.00 5.54 8.43
C PHE A 160 -9.65 5.32 7.74
N MET A 161 -9.01 4.18 8.02
CA MET A 161 -7.73 3.82 7.44
C MET A 161 -7.71 2.37 6.94
N ILE A 162 -7.23 2.15 5.72
CA ILE A 162 -6.94 0.82 5.17
C ILE A 162 -5.43 0.70 4.98
N CYS A 163 -4.83 -0.27 5.64
CA CYS A 163 -3.39 -0.50 5.66
C CYS A 163 -3.07 -1.86 5.05
N THR A 164 -2.36 -1.87 3.93
CA THR A 164 -1.98 -3.09 3.21
C THR A 164 -0.49 -3.34 3.37
N SER A 165 -0.09 -4.49 3.91
CA SER A 165 1.32 -4.87 4.12
C SER A 165 2.13 -3.77 4.82
N CYS A 166 1.51 -3.08 5.76
CA CYS A 166 2.12 -1.99 6.49
C CYS A 166 3.02 -2.52 7.61
N PRO A 167 4.25 -2.01 7.74
CA PRO A 167 5.07 -2.31 8.91
C PRO A 167 4.37 -1.89 10.21
N ALA A 168 4.45 -2.77 11.22
CA ALA A 168 3.89 -2.53 12.55
C ALA A 168 4.99 -2.50 13.63
N MET A 169 6.20 -2.17 13.24
CA MET A 169 7.38 -2.13 14.09
C MET A 169 8.23 -0.91 13.77
N ALA A 170 9.17 -0.61 14.65
CA ALA A 170 10.13 0.46 14.39
C ALA A 170 10.93 0.20 13.10
N GLY A 171 11.34 1.27 12.42
CA GLY A 171 12.02 1.17 11.12
C GLY A 171 13.31 0.34 11.17
N VAL A 172 13.98 0.28 12.32
CA VAL A 172 15.18 -0.55 12.53
C VAL A 172 14.86 -2.04 12.48
N ASP A 173 13.81 -2.47 13.16
CA ASP A 173 13.38 -3.87 13.18
C ASP A 173 12.83 -4.28 11.82
N GLN A 174 12.10 -3.38 11.15
CA GLN A 174 11.65 -3.55 9.77
C GLN A 174 12.82 -3.73 8.79
N GLY A 175 13.86 -2.92 8.92
CA GLY A 175 15.08 -3.02 8.10
C GLY A 175 15.82 -4.33 8.33
N ALA A 176 15.84 -4.82 9.56
CA ALA A 176 16.44 -6.11 9.92
C ALA A 176 15.66 -7.28 9.30
N TYR A 177 14.34 -7.28 9.43
CA TYR A 177 13.47 -8.26 8.80
C TYR A 177 13.66 -8.31 7.28
N LEU A 178 13.60 -7.15 6.62
CA LEU A 178 13.78 -7.04 5.17
C LEU A 178 15.14 -7.62 4.72
N THR A 179 16.23 -7.31 5.45
CA THR A 179 17.56 -7.82 5.13
C THR A 179 17.64 -9.34 5.28
N ALA A 180 17.07 -9.90 6.35
CA ALA A 180 17.00 -11.34 6.58
C ALA A 180 16.18 -12.05 5.50
N SER A 181 15.01 -11.50 5.17
CA SER A 181 14.15 -12.04 4.12
C SER A 181 14.80 -12.00 2.73
N GLN A 182 15.56 -10.95 2.42
CA GLN A 182 16.35 -10.90 1.19
C GLN A 182 17.45 -11.97 1.17
N ALA A 183 18.09 -12.25 2.31
CA ALA A 183 19.06 -13.34 2.43
C ALA A 183 18.39 -14.71 2.22
N PHE A 184 17.22 -14.94 2.81
CA PHE A 184 16.40 -16.13 2.56
C PHE A 184 16.05 -16.29 1.08
N CYS A 185 15.56 -15.26 0.44
CA CYS A 185 15.26 -15.22 -1.01
C CYS A 185 16.51 -15.45 -1.86
N GLY A 186 17.69 -15.13 -1.35
CA GLY A 186 19.00 -15.42 -1.93
C GLY A 186 19.50 -16.86 -1.71
N GLY A 187 18.72 -17.72 -1.02
CA GLY A 187 19.04 -19.12 -0.78
C GLY A 187 19.70 -19.40 0.59
N VAL A 188 19.74 -18.42 1.49
CA VAL A 188 20.15 -18.67 2.89
C VAL A 188 19.03 -19.47 3.57
N PRO A 189 19.33 -20.56 4.32
CA PRO A 189 18.30 -21.30 5.05
C PRO A 189 17.52 -20.40 6.02
N GLU A 190 16.21 -20.63 6.15
CA GLU A 190 15.27 -19.83 6.94
C GLU A 190 15.76 -19.62 8.39
N GLU A 191 16.17 -20.69 9.09
CA GLU A 191 16.71 -20.61 10.45
C GLU A 191 17.89 -19.63 10.57
N LYS A 192 18.76 -19.56 9.54
CA LYS A 192 19.87 -18.61 9.52
C LYS A 192 19.42 -17.19 9.18
N ALA A 193 18.40 -17.05 8.34
CA ALA A 193 17.80 -15.75 8.04
C ALA A 193 17.16 -15.15 9.29
N ASP A 194 16.45 -15.94 10.10
CA ASP A 194 15.86 -15.51 11.39
C ASP A 194 16.94 -15.10 12.41
N GLN A 195 18.03 -15.88 12.51
CA GLN A 195 19.18 -15.50 13.35
C GLN A 195 19.81 -14.19 12.88
N LEU A 196 19.89 -13.97 11.56
CA LEU A 196 20.39 -12.74 10.98
C LEU A 196 19.48 -11.56 11.30
N SER A 197 18.15 -11.73 11.23
CA SER A 197 17.18 -10.69 11.58
C SER A 197 17.36 -10.24 13.04
N SER A 198 17.42 -11.19 13.96
CA SER A 198 17.61 -10.89 15.39
C SER A 198 18.92 -10.15 15.67
N LEU A 199 20.02 -10.58 15.03
CA LEU A 199 21.32 -9.94 15.17
C LEU A 199 21.31 -8.52 14.57
N LEU A 200 20.69 -8.33 13.42
CA LEU A 200 20.60 -7.02 12.78
C LEU A 200 19.73 -6.05 13.58
N SER A 201 18.61 -6.49 14.16
CA SER A 201 17.82 -5.68 15.07
C SER A 201 18.61 -5.20 16.26
N GLU A 202 19.40 -6.07 16.88
CA GLU A 202 20.26 -5.69 18.01
C GLU A 202 21.35 -4.71 17.60
N LEU A 203 22.01 -4.97 16.48
CA LEU A 203 23.04 -4.07 15.94
C LEU A 203 22.47 -2.69 15.55
N GLU A 204 21.28 -2.63 14.99
CA GLU A 204 20.61 -1.36 14.66
C GLU A 204 20.22 -0.60 15.93
N ARG A 205 19.78 -1.29 16.97
CA ARG A 205 19.51 -0.66 18.28
C ARG A 205 20.77 -0.04 18.86
N VAL A 206 21.90 -0.77 18.86
CA VAL A 206 23.21 -0.24 19.29
C VAL A 206 23.59 0.98 18.44
N ARG A 207 23.47 0.92 17.12
CA ARG A 207 23.78 2.03 16.20
C ARG A 207 23.03 3.31 16.53
N THR A 208 21.76 3.20 16.90
CA THR A 208 20.86 4.36 16.99
C THR A 208 20.91 5.03 18.37
N TYR A 209 21.25 4.27 19.41
CA TYR A 209 21.40 4.84 20.77
C TYR A 209 22.83 5.25 21.12
N SER A 210 23.77 5.00 20.23
CA SER A 210 25.17 5.03 20.54
C SER A 210 25.92 6.14 19.81
N THR A 211 27.19 6.20 20.09
CA THR A 211 28.13 7.16 19.54
C THR A 211 28.45 6.86 18.09
N TYR A 212 29.09 7.80 17.41
CA TYR A 212 29.65 7.55 16.08
C TYR A 212 30.65 6.38 16.04
N ASP A 213 31.34 6.11 17.14
CA ASP A 213 32.26 4.98 17.27
C ASP A 213 31.50 3.64 17.23
N ASP A 214 30.38 3.54 17.91
CA ASP A 214 29.51 2.34 17.84
C ASP A 214 28.96 2.13 16.43
N TYR A 215 28.62 3.20 15.72
CA TYR A 215 28.25 3.12 14.30
C TYR A 215 29.38 2.55 13.45
N ARG A 216 30.62 2.93 13.70
CA ARG A 216 31.80 2.37 12.97
C ARG A 216 32.00 0.89 13.28
N GLU A 217 31.84 0.49 14.53
CA GLU A 217 31.90 -0.93 14.92
C GLU A 217 30.78 -1.74 14.22
N TYR A 218 29.54 -1.25 14.24
CA TYR A 218 28.43 -1.82 13.51
C TYR A 218 28.74 -2.03 12.02
N ARG A 219 29.34 -1.05 11.34
CA ARG A 219 29.74 -1.17 9.93
C ARG A 219 30.78 -2.26 9.70
N THR A 220 31.65 -2.47 10.65
CA THR A 220 32.66 -3.57 10.60
C THR A 220 31.98 -4.94 10.70
N VAL A 221 31.01 -5.10 11.58
CA VAL A 221 30.21 -6.33 11.71
C VAL A 221 29.39 -6.59 10.46
N LEU A 222 28.74 -5.58 9.90
CA LEU A 222 28.02 -5.70 8.63
C LEU A 222 28.91 -6.15 7.47
N ALA A 223 30.12 -5.61 7.38
CA ALA A 223 31.07 -6.01 6.37
C ALA A 223 31.44 -7.51 6.50
N ALA A 224 31.68 -7.97 7.73
CA ALA A 224 31.95 -9.38 8.01
C ALA A 224 30.78 -10.30 7.66
N LEU A 225 29.54 -9.89 7.96
CA LEU A 225 28.33 -10.62 7.58
C LEU A 225 28.17 -10.71 6.05
N THR A 226 28.53 -9.65 5.32
CA THR A 226 28.49 -9.64 3.85
C THR A 226 29.50 -10.63 3.25
N GLU A 227 30.67 -10.76 3.86
CA GLU A 227 31.73 -11.70 3.41
C GLU A 227 31.31 -13.16 3.55
N ILE A 228 30.46 -13.51 4.51
CA ILE A 228 29.92 -14.87 4.65
C ILE A 228 28.67 -15.14 3.81
N GLY A 229 28.35 -14.26 2.86
CA GLY A 229 27.26 -14.44 1.89
C GLY A 229 25.89 -13.92 2.33
N ALA A 230 25.83 -13.25 3.47
CA ALA A 230 24.62 -12.52 3.85
C ALA A 230 24.51 -11.26 2.97
N SER A 231 23.68 -11.32 1.92
CA SER A 231 23.39 -10.14 1.10
C SER A 231 22.56 -9.14 1.94
N THR A 232 23.18 -8.05 2.32
CA THR A 232 22.55 -7.03 3.20
C THR A 232 21.99 -5.83 2.44
N GLY A 233 21.44 -6.02 1.22
CA GLY A 233 20.85 -4.93 0.42
C GLY A 233 21.89 -3.94 -0.17
N GLY A 234 21.54 -3.19 -1.19
CA GLY A 234 22.45 -2.41 -2.04
C GLY A 234 23.40 -1.42 -1.36
N GLY A 235 24.56 -1.22 -1.98
CA GLY A 235 25.65 -0.33 -1.58
C GLY A 235 26.84 -1.02 -0.93
N ASP A 236 28.01 -0.37 -0.95
CA ASP A 236 29.20 -0.87 -0.25
C ASP A 236 29.02 -0.70 1.26
N LYS A 237 28.72 -1.79 1.95
CA LYS A 237 28.49 -1.82 3.40
C LYS A 237 29.74 -1.54 4.24
N ARG A 238 30.92 -1.54 3.62
CA ARG A 238 32.21 -1.20 4.27
C ARG A 238 32.43 0.30 4.36
N GLU A 239 31.67 1.09 3.58
CA GLU A 239 31.82 2.55 3.61
C GLU A 239 31.25 3.11 4.91
N VAL A 240 32.11 3.76 5.70
CA VAL A 240 31.73 4.53 6.89
C VAL A 240 31.55 5.98 6.46
N ILE A 241 30.34 6.50 6.57
CA ILE A 241 30.09 7.91 6.27
C ILE A 241 30.77 8.81 7.34
N PRO A 242 31.20 10.04 6.98
CA PRO A 242 31.75 10.99 7.93
C PRO A 242 30.78 11.27 9.08
N GLU A 243 31.30 11.54 10.26
CA GLU A 243 30.52 11.79 11.47
C GLU A 243 29.47 12.91 11.29
N GLU A 244 29.86 14.00 10.64
CA GLU A 244 28.94 15.12 10.35
C GLU A 244 27.72 14.67 9.50
N ALA A 245 27.97 13.82 8.50
CA ALA A 245 26.91 13.24 7.66
C ALA A 245 26.04 12.24 8.45
N TRP A 246 26.66 11.47 9.34
CA TRP A 246 25.94 10.55 10.21
C TRP A 246 25.04 11.30 11.19
N GLN A 247 25.53 12.32 11.85
CA GLN A 247 24.73 13.17 12.74
C GLN A 247 23.57 13.86 12.01
N LYS A 248 23.82 14.37 10.80
CA LYS A 248 22.79 14.97 9.96
C LYS A 248 21.69 13.98 9.57
N ASN A 249 22.05 12.73 9.32
CA ASN A 249 21.11 11.68 8.91
C ASN A 249 20.34 11.03 10.08
N ASN A 250 20.73 11.35 11.33
CA ASN A 250 20.07 10.83 12.55
C ASN A 250 19.55 11.94 13.49
N PRO A 251 18.97 13.06 12.99
CA PRO A 251 18.61 14.19 13.86
C PRO A 251 17.45 13.91 14.79
N ASP A 252 16.55 12.97 14.46
CA ASP A 252 15.23 12.88 15.08
C ASP A 252 14.82 11.47 15.52
N ASN A 253 15.71 10.50 15.62
CA ASN A 253 15.39 9.11 16.00
C ASN A 253 14.21 8.49 15.20
N GLN A 254 14.01 8.88 13.94
CA GLN A 254 12.88 8.43 13.12
C GLN A 254 12.85 6.90 12.94
N HIS A 255 14.01 6.25 13.02
CA HIS A 255 14.16 4.80 12.91
C HIS A 255 13.58 4.02 14.11
N TRP A 256 13.31 4.72 15.22
CA TRP A 256 12.74 4.13 16.44
C TRP A 256 11.26 4.38 16.60
N TRP A 257 10.69 5.26 15.79
CA TRP A 257 9.28 5.53 15.86
C TRP A 257 8.48 4.28 15.48
N ASN A 258 7.69 3.81 16.41
CA ASN A 258 6.81 2.67 16.20
C ASN A 258 5.40 3.18 15.84
N PRO A 259 4.92 2.95 14.62
CA PRO A 259 3.61 3.43 14.18
C PRO A 259 2.45 2.83 14.97
N ILE A 260 2.64 1.65 15.57
CA ILE A 260 1.61 0.94 16.32
C ILE A 260 1.14 1.71 17.56
N GLU A 261 2.03 2.49 18.18
CA GLU A 261 1.69 3.35 19.34
C GLU A 261 0.61 4.39 19.01
N VAL A 262 0.50 4.78 17.74
CA VAL A 262 -0.56 5.67 17.25
C VAL A 262 -1.84 4.88 16.98
N ILE A 263 -1.71 3.68 16.42
CA ILE A 263 -2.86 2.81 16.13
C ILE A 263 -3.57 2.38 17.41
N GLU A 264 -2.84 2.13 18.49
CA GLU A 264 -3.40 1.83 19.83
C GLU A 264 -4.33 2.93 20.37
N GLN A 265 -4.21 4.15 19.86
CA GLN A 265 -4.99 5.31 20.26
C GLN A 265 -5.98 5.77 19.17
N ALA A 266 -5.99 5.10 18.02
CA ALA A 266 -6.83 5.47 16.89
C ALA A 266 -8.32 5.28 17.22
N LYS A 267 -9.11 6.35 17.08
CA LYS A 267 -10.57 6.30 17.31
C LYS A 267 -11.36 5.91 16.07
N ILE A 268 -10.70 5.89 14.94
CA ILE A 268 -11.28 5.60 13.63
C ILE A 268 -11.25 4.09 13.33
N PRO A 269 -12.15 3.58 12.49
CA PRO A 269 -12.04 2.23 11.95
C PRO A 269 -10.74 2.01 11.18
N VAL A 270 -10.09 0.87 11.41
CA VAL A 270 -8.86 0.49 10.72
C VAL A 270 -9.00 -0.92 10.16
N LEU A 271 -8.76 -1.08 8.86
CA LEU A 271 -8.60 -2.36 8.20
C LEU A 271 -7.12 -2.59 7.91
N ALA A 272 -6.51 -3.57 8.58
CA ALA A 272 -5.12 -3.96 8.33
C ALA A 272 -5.07 -5.31 7.60
N ILE A 273 -4.38 -5.36 6.46
CA ILE A 273 -4.33 -6.52 5.56
C ILE A 273 -2.88 -6.89 5.31
N PHE A 274 -2.55 -8.17 5.48
CA PHE A 274 -1.18 -8.69 5.30
C PHE A 274 -1.19 -9.85 4.32
N GLY A 275 -0.13 -9.98 3.52
CA GLY A 275 0.10 -11.18 2.72
C GLY A 275 0.82 -12.23 3.55
N GLU A 276 0.30 -13.47 3.61
CA GLU A 276 0.90 -14.57 4.39
C GLU A 276 2.40 -14.80 4.07
N ARG A 277 2.80 -14.56 2.83
CA ARG A 277 4.16 -14.76 2.32
C ARG A 277 4.93 -13.47 2.10
N ASP A 278 4.55 -12.42 2.81
CA ASP A 278 5.25 -11.15 2.72
C ASP A 278 6.69 -11.28 3.25
N THR A 279 7.68 -11.06 2.37
CA THR A 279 9.12 -11.06 2.71
C THR A 279 9.69 -9.64 2.81
N GLN A 280 8.84 -8.60 2.76
CA GLN A 280 9.27 -7.21 2.85
C GLN A 280 8.81 -6.54 4.15
N ALA A 281 7.64 -6.89 4.66
CA ALA A 281 7.14 -6.50 5.98
C ALA A 281 6.66 -7.76 6.70
N ASP A 282 7.07 -7.96 7.95
CA ASP A 282 6.72 -9.17 8.71
C ASP A 282 5.20 -9.30 8.88
N PRO A 283 4.54 -10.25 8.18
CA PRO A 283 3.09 -10.35 8.20
C PRO A 283 2.56 -10.90 9.52
N ILE A 284 3.32 -11.75 10.19
CA ILE A 284 2.90 -12.39 11.44
C ILE A 284 3.01 -11.41 12.60
N GLN A 285 4.17 -10.78 12.77
CA GLN A 285 4.32 -9.74 13.79
C GLN A 285 3.44 -8.53 13.48
N GLY A 286 3.34 -8.13 12.21
CA GLY A 286 2.50 -7.03 11.78
C GLY A 286 1.03 -7.27 12.12
N ALA A 287 0.46 -8.39 11.71
CA ALA A 287 -0.93 -8.73 12.00
C ALA A 287 -1.19 -8.84 13.52
N HIS A 288 -0.28 -9.46 14.26
CA HIS A 288 -0.41 -9.57 15.71
C HIS A 288 -0.37 -8.19 16.40
N ALA A 289 0.56 -7.33 16.02
CA ALA A 289 0.68 -5.99 16.59
C ALA A 289 -0.57 -5.14 16.30
N TYR A 290 -1.08 -5.14 15.05
CA TYR A 290 -2.33 -4.47 14.71
C TYR A 290 -3.52 -5.08 15.47
N GLN A 291 -3.60 -6.41 15.60
CA GLN A 291 -4.67 -7.06 16.34
C GLN A 291 -4.72 -6.60 17.80
N VAL A 292 -3.57 -6.59 18.50
CA VAL A 292 -3.47 -6.13 19.89
C VAL A 292 -3.83 -4.65 20.01
N ALA A 293 -3.32 -3.82 19.12
CA ALA A 293 -3.58 -2.38 19.12
C ALA A 293 -5.08 -2.09 18.91
N LEU A 294 -5.71 -2.73 17.93
CA LEU A 294 -7.11 -2.49 17.59
C LEU A 294 -8.08 -3.07 18.64
N GLU A 295 -7.72 -4.15 19.31
CA GLU A 295 -8.49 -4.66 20.47
C GLU A 295 -8.51 -3.65 21.62
N GLN A 296 -7.41 -2.90 21.84
CA GLN A 296 -7.36 -1.85 22.87
C GLN A 296 -8.27 -0.66 22.52
N THR A 297 -8.40 -0.30 21.24
CA THR A 297 -9.31 0.76 20.80
C THR A 297 -10.77 0.41 20.99
N GLY A 298 -11.11 -0.88 20.95
CA GLY A 298 -12.47 -1.37 21.05
C GLY A 298 -13.41 -0.96 19.92
N ASN A 299 -12.87 -0.50 18.77
CA ASN A 299 -13.67 -0.11 17.63
C ASN A 299 -14.17 -1.38 16.89
N PRO A 300 -15.49 -1.65 16.85
CA PRO A 300 -16.04 -2.90 16.29
C PRO A 300 -15.94 -2.98 14.76
N GLU A 301 -15.66 -1.87 14.08
CA GLU A 301 -15.50 -1.82 12.63
C GLU A 301 -14.04 -2.06 12.21
N SER A 302 -13.09 -2.08 13.18
CA SER A 302 -11.70 -2.41 12.92
C SER A 302 -11.49 -3.90 12.69
N ARG A 303 -10.58 -4.24 11.76
CA ARG A 303 -10.34 -5.62 11.36
C ARG A 303 -8.89 -5.85 10.95
N VAL A 304 -8.36 -7.04 11.25
CA VAL A 304 -7.05 -7.50 10.79
C VAL A 304 -7.23 -8.80 10.01
N GLU A 305 -6.62 -8.89 8.83
CA GLU A 305 -6.70 -10.07 7.97
C GLU A 305 -5.34 -10.43 7.38
N ILE A 306 -5.07 -11.74 7.31
CA ILE A 306 -3.93 -12.29 6.57
C ILE A 306 -4.49 -13.03 5.35
N ILE A 307 -4.03 -12.65 4.16
CA ILE A 307 -4.45 -13.24 2.89
C ILE A 307 -3.53 -14.42 2.56
N PRO A 308 -4.07 -15.66 2.51
CA PRO A 308 -3.27 -16.85 2.27
C PRO A 308 -2.58 -16.82 0.90
N GLY A 309 -1.31 -17.23 0.85
CA GLY A 309 -0.53 -17.32 -0.38
C GLY A 309 -0.20 -16.00 -1.05
N ALA A 310 -0.46 -14.87 -0.40
CA ALA A 310 -0.17 -13.54 -0.91
C ALA A 310 1.21 -13.04 -0.48
N ASP A 311 1.90 -12.32 -1.35
CA ASP A 311 3.15 -11.62 -1.06
C ASP A 311 2.92 -10.18 -0.53
N HIS A 312 3.97 -9.38 -0.50
CA HIS A 312 3.95 -7.98 -0.07
C HIS A 312 2.98 -7.08 -0.86
N THR A 313 2.78 -7.38 -2.13
CA THR A 313 1.86 -6.63 -3.01
C THR A 313 0.44 -7.21 -3.02
N LEU A 314 0.18 -8.21 -2.17
CA LEU A 314 -1.04 -9.02 -2.15
C LEU A 314 -1.24 -9.82 -3.44
N ALA A 315 -0.20 -10.01 -4.24
CA ALA A 315 -0.22 -10.92 -5.38
C ALA A 315 -0.04 -12.37 -4.94
N VAL A 316 -0.57 -13.30 -5.71
CA VAL A 316 -0.33 -14.74 -5.49
C VAL A 316 1.15 -15.05 -5.70
N SER A 317 1.78 -15.63 -4.69
CA SER A 317 3.20 -16.00 -4.73
C SER A 317 3.43 -17.35 -4.04
N ALA A 318 4.40 -18.14 -4.51
CA ALA A 318 4.80 -19.39 -3.88
C ALA A 318 5.83 -19.15 -2.76
N THR A 319 6.72 -18.17 -2.92
CA THR A 319 7.84 -17.91 -2.01
C THR A 319 7.73 -16.57 -1.27
N GLY A 320 6.95 -15.62 -1.81
CA GLY A 320 6.89 -14.23 -1.34
C GLY A 320 8.08 -13.37 -1.79
N CYS A 321 9.06 -13.96 -2.46
CA CYS A 321 10.26 -13.24 -2.88
C CYS A 321 9.99 -12.29 -4.05
N ILE A 322 10.55 -11.09 -4.00
CA ILE A 322 10.36 -10.04 -5.01
C ILE A 322 10.67 -10.51 -6.43
N ALA A 323 11.67 -11.37 -6.60
CA ALA A 323 12.04 -11.90 -7.91
C ALA A 323 10.94 -12.77 -8.52
N GLU A 324 10.18 -13.52 -7.70
CA GLU A 324 9.03 -14.30 -8.17
C GLU A 324 7.89 -13.39 -8.59
N THR A 325 7.59 -12.37 -7.78
CA THR A 325 6.56 -11.37 -8.11
C THR A 325 6.87 -10.67 -9.43
N GLN A 326 8.13 -10.25 -9.64
CA GLN A 326 8.58 -9.64 -10.89
C GLN A 326 8.41 -10.59 -12.08
N GLN A 327 8.82 -11.85 -11.96
CA GLN A 327 8.64 -12.86 -13.02
C GLN A 327 7.17 -13.11 -13.33
N THR A 328 6.30 -13.11 -12.32
CA THR A 328 4.86 -13.28 -12.50
C THR A 328 4.28 -12.08 -13.26
N ILE A 329 4.66 -10.86 -12.89
CA ILE A 329 4.25 -9.63 -13.59
C ILE A 329 4.72 -9.67 -15.05
N GLU A 330 6.00 -9.97 -15.29
CA GLU A 330 6.57 -10.07 -16.63
C GLU A 330 5.84 -11.11 -17.49
N LYS A 331 5.54 -12.27 -16.92
CA LYS A 331 4.81 -13.33 -17.63
C LYS A 331 3.39 -12.90 -18.00
N VAL A 332 2.66 -12.28 -17.06
CA VAL A 332 1.30 -11.78 -17.35
C VAL A 332 1.33 -10.72 -18.45
N LEU A 333 2.32 -9.83 -18.44
CA LEU A 333 2.54 -8.84 -19.48
C LEU A 333 2.84 -9.47 -20.84
N GLN A 334 3.70 -10.51 -20.86
CA GLN A 334 4.03 -11.26 -22.08
C GLN A 334 2.81 -11.99 -22.65
N ASP A 335 2.06 -12.70 -21.81
CA ASP A 335 0.89 -13.48 -22.22
C ASP A 335 -0.21 -12.58 -22.82
N GLN A 336 -0.24 -11.32 -22.43
CA GLN A 336 -1.17 -10.31 -22.96
C GLN A 336 -0.59 -9.48 -24.11
N GLY A 337 0.64 -9.75 -24.55
CA GLY A 337 1.30 -9.06 -25.65
C GLY A 337 1.86 -7.67 -25.29
N TYR A 338 1.98 -7.35 -24.00
CA TYR A 338 2.50 -6.07 -23.51
C TYR A 338 4.00 -6.08 -23.16
N TRP A 339 4.72 -7.15 -23.44
CA TRP A 339 6.14 -7.26 -23.11
C TRP A 339 7.05 -7.40 -24.34
N PRO A 340 8.20 -6.74 -24.44
CA PRO A 340 8.65 -5.67 -23.53
C PRO A 340 7.87 -4.36 -23.76
N LEU A 341 7.41 -3.74 -22.68
CA LEU A 341 6.70 -2.47 -22.79
C LEU A 341 7.64 -1.37 -23.31
N SER A 342 7.32 -0.80 -24.46
CA SER A 342 7.90 0.48 -24.88
C SER A 342 7.46 1.61 -23.93
N GLU A 343 8.19 2.72 -23.92
CA GLU A 343 7.82 3.89 -23.11
C GLU A 343 6.40 4.42 -23.45
N ALA A 344 6.01 4.31 -24.73
CA ALA A 344 4.68 4.67 -25.18
C ALA A 344 3.59 3.72 -24.65
N GLU A 345 3.88 2.41 -24.57
CA GLU A 345 2.96 1.41 -24.05
C GLU A 345 2.82 1.48 -22.53
N ARG A 346 3.88 1.87 -21.81
CA ARG A 346 3.78 2.19 -20.38
C ARG A 346 2.82 3.37 -20.11
N ARG A 347 2.83 4.39 -20.98
CA ARG A 347 1.87 5.50 -20.91
C ARG A 347 0.45 5.04 -21.25
N PHE A 348 0.30 4.15 -22.21
CA PHE A 348 -1.00 3.61 -22.65
C PHE A 348 -1.69 2.78 -21.56
N VAL A 349 -0.93 2.00 -20.80
CA VAL A 349 -1.44 1.26 -19.63
C VAL A 349 -1.94 2.21 -18.52
N GLN A 350 -1.53 3.48 -18.56
CA GLN A 350 -1.87 4.51 -17.60
C GLN A 350 -3.08 5.37 -17.98
N GLU A 351 -3.63 5.22 -19.22
CA GLU A 351 -4.75 6.06 -19.64
C GLU A 351 -6.06 5.72 -18.89
N PRO A 352 -6.78 6.74 -18.40
CA PRO A 352 -8.05 6.55 -17.71
C PRO A 352 -9.07 5.80 -18.60
N GLY A 353 -9.66 4.74 -18.06
CA GLY A 353 -10.74 3.99 -18.72
C GLY A 353 -10.28 2.80 -19.56
N GLN A 354 -9.00 2.55 -19.72
CA GLN A 354 -8.51 1.30 -20.29
C GLN A 354 -8.10 0.35 -19.16
N HIS A 355 -9.03 -0.50 -18.76
CA HIS A 355 -8.76 -1.59 -17.82
C HIS A 355 -7.78 -2.56 -18.44
N THR A 356 -6.57 -2.58 -17.94
CA THR A 356 -5.68 -3.69 -18.21
C THR A 356 -6.19 -4.89 -17.39
N PRO A 357 -6.65 -5.98 -18.00
CA PRO A 357 -7.10 -7.18 -17.27
C PRO A 357 -6.03 -7.75 -16.35
N MET A 358 -4.82 -7.28 -16.51
CA MET A 358 -3.58 -7.70 -15.90
C MET A 358 -3.59 -7.66 -14.37
N SER A 359 -4.08 -6.57 -13.81
CA SER A 359 -3.98 -6.34 -12.37
C SER A 359 -4.98 -7.18 -11.55
N ALA A 360 -6.16 -7.49 -12.09
CA ALA A 360 -7.14 -8.32 -11.40
C ALA A 360 -6.68 -9.78 -11.22
N TYR A 361 -5.82 -10.28 -12.09
CA TYR A 361 -5.26 -11.63 -12.01
C TYR A 361 -4.07 -11.76 -11.08
N LEU A 362 -3.44 -10.64 -10.69
CA LEU A 362 -2.27 -10.64 -9.80
C LEU A 362 -2.67 -10.77 -8.33
N TYR A 363 -3.78 -10.18 -7.93
CA TYR A 363 -4.17 -10.17 -6.52
C TYR A 363 -4.68 -11.52 -6.03
N ALA A 364 -4.25 -11.88 -4.83
CA ALA A 364 -4.69 -13.11 -4.19
C ALA A 364 -6.20 -13.12 -3.94
N PRO A 365 -6.86 -14.27 -4.07
CA PRO A 365 -8.30 -14.40 -3.86
C PRO A 365 -8.73 -13.86 -2.49
N GLY A 366 -9.80 -13.08 -2.47
CA GLY A 366 -10.37 -12.49 -1.27
C GLY A 366 -9.86 -11.10 -0.91
N TYR A 367 -8.67 -10.68 -1.37
CA TYR A 367 -8.12 -9.36 -1.05
C TYR A 367 -9.02 -8.20 -1.50
N LEU A 368 -9.36 -8.19 -2.79
CA LEU A 368 -10.19 -7.13 -3.37
C LEU A 368 -11.62 -7.15 -2.82
N ASP A 369 -12.20 -8.34 -2.61
CA ASP A 369 -13.55 -8.50 -2.06
C ASP A 369 -13.61 -8.05 -0.59
N LEU A 370 -12.53 -8.25 0.17
CA LEU A 370 -12.40 -7.76 1.54
C LEU A 370 -12.48 -6.23 1.61
N ILE A 371 -11.75 -5.53 0.75
CA ILE A 371 -11.77 -4.06 0.70
C ILE A 371 -13.18 -3.55 0.34
N GLU A 372 -13.78 -4.09 -0.73
CA GLU A 372 -15.11 -3.70 -1.19
C GLU A 372 -16.16 -3.95 -0.11
N GLY A 373 -16.15 -5.13 0.51
CA GLY A 373 -17.11 -5.50 1.55
C GLY A 373 -16.96 -4.66 2.81
N TRP A 374 -15.72 -4.45 3.29
CA TRP A 374 -15.48 -3.64 4.48
C TRP A 374 -15.93 -2.18 4.30
N LEU A 375 -15.62 -1.57 3.14
CA LEU A 375 -16.06 -0.21 2.83
C LEU A 375 -17.59 -0.10 2.70
N ALA A 376 -18.26 -1.13 2.14
CA ALA A 376 -19.71 -1.16 2.03
C ALA A 376 -20.41 -1.28 3.39
N ASP A 377 -19.76 -1.92 4.36
CA ASP A 377 -20.27 -2.08 5.72
C ASP A 377 -19.95 -0.87 6.62
N LEU A 378 -18.97 -0.06 6.28
CA LEU A 378 -18.54 1.12 7.03
C LEU A 378 -19.59 2.23 6.95
N ARG A 379 -20.20 2.60 8.09
CA ARG A 379 -21.36 3.53 8.19
C ARG A 379 -20.98 4.96 8.58
#